data_baf5363aae7be4d9ef592b690ae4fb14
#
_entry.id   baf5363aae7be4d9ef592b690ae4fb14
#
_cell.length_a   1.000
_cell.length_b   1.000
_cell.length_c   1.000
_cell.angle_alpha   90.00
_cell.angle_beta   90.00
_cell.angle_gamma   90.00
#
_symmetry.space_group_name_H-M   'P 1'
#
loop_
_entity.id
_entity.type
_entity.pdbx_description
1 polymer ?
#
loop_
_entity_poly.entity_id
_entity_poly.type
_entity_poly.pdbx_seq_one_letter_code
_entity_poly.pdbx_strand_id
1 'polypeptide(L)'
;MFDKAGKEFDAVAIATPDHSHFPISMLALASGKHVYVEKPLARTFYEAELLMQAALKRPNLATQVGNQGHSEANYFQFKAWMDAGIIKDVTAVTAHMNNVRRWHKWDTNIYKLPSGQQLPKDMDWDTWLGAVPYHEYNEKYHQGEWRCWYDFGMGALGDWGAHILDTVHEFLELGLPYEVTLLHEKGHNDYFFPYSSTILFRFPQRKGMPPVDITWYDGLDNLPPIPAGYGVSGLDPNIPTTNQGDVPAAKLNPGKIIYTKDLTFKGGSHGSTLSIIPEEKAKEMADKLPQIPKSP
;
A
#
# COMPACT_ATOMS: atom_id res chain seq x y z
N MET A 1 15.18 19.58 -16.47
CA MET A 1 14.23 20.45 -15.76
C MET A 1 14.94 21.32 -14.74
N PHE A 2 15.61 20.80 -13.73
CA PHE A 2 16.29 21.59 -12.68
C PHE A 2 17.31 22.57 -13.23
N ASP A 3 18.17 22.17 -14.18
CA ASP A 3 19.21 23.04 -14.77
C ASP A 3 18.62 24.16 -15.61
N LYS A 4 17.50 23.96 -16.28
CA LYS A 4 16.88 24.91 -17.20
C LYS A 4 15.90 25.87 -16.53
N ALA A 5 15.11 25.37 -15.57
CA ALA A 5 13.98 26.09 -14.96
C ALA A 5 13.99 26.05 -13.43
N GLY A 6 15.07 25.62 -12.79
CA GLY A 6 15.13 25.43 -11.34
C GLY A 6 14.87 26.68 -10.49
N LYS A 7 14.93 27.87 -11.09
CA LYS A 7 14.59 29.15 -10.43
C LYS A 7 13.11 29.55 -10.60
N GLU A 8 12.36 28.80 -11.41
CA GLU A 8 10.99 29.15 -11.80
C GLU A 8 9.92 28.36 -11.01
N PHE A 9 10.33 27.43 -10.12
CA PHE A 9 9.43 26.65 -9.30
C PHE A 9 10.01 26.43 -7.90
N ASP A 10 9.14 26.27 -6.92
CA ASP A 10 9.47 26.06 -5.50
C ASP A 10 9.18 24.63 -5.02
N ALA A 11 8.33 23.91 -5.72
CA ALA A 11 7.88 22.56 -5.36
C ALA A 11 7.87 21.61 -6.54
N VAL A 12 8.04 20.33 -6.26
CA VAL A 12 7.97 19.24 -7.24
C VAL A 12 6.95 18.21 -6.79
N ALA A 13 5.99 17.90 -7.68
CA ALA A 13 5.10 16.76 -7.54
C ALA A 13 5.63 15.59 -8.38
N ILE A 14 5.87 14.45 -7.74
CA ILE A 14 6.48 13.27 -8.33
C ILE A 14 5.43 12.16 -8.39
N ALA A 15 4.97 11.83 -9.60
CA ALA A 15 3.98 10.78 -9.89
C ALA A 15 4.47 9.86 -11.02
N THR A 16 5.75 9.56 -11.00
CA THR A 16 6.45 8.69 -11.94
C THR A 16 6.31 7.22 -11.51
N PRO A 17 6.84 6.24 -12.27
CA PRO A 17 6.99 4.87 -11.77
C PRO A 17 7.85 4.79 -10.51
N ASP A 18 7.59 3.77 -9.66
CA ASP A 18 8.16 3.63 -8.32
C ASP A 18 9.70 3.77 -8.28
N HIS A 19 10.39 3.22 -9.28
CA HIS A 19 11.86 3.27 -9.36
C HIS A 19 12.45 4.68 -9.46
N SER A 20 11.64 5.66 -9.87
CA SER A 20 12.08 7.05 -10.03
C SER A 20 11.78 7.93 -8.81
N HIS A 21 10.97 7.46 -7.86
CA HIS A 21 10.55 8.27 -6.71
C HIS A 21 11.75 8.74 -5.88
N PHE A 22 12.61 7.81 -5.48
CA PHE A 22 13.78 8.12 -4.68
C PHE A 22 14.75 9.09 -5.35
N PRO A 23 15.29 8.82 -6.56
CA PRO A 23 16.28 9.69 -7.16
C PRO A 23 15.75 11.10 -7.47
N ILE A 24 14.48 11.21 -7.91
CA ILE A 24 13.88 12.53 -8.18
C ILE A 24 13.64 13.30 -6.88
N SER A 25 13.14 12.64 -5.83
CA SER A 25 12.93 13.27 -4.52
C SER A 25 14.25 13.77 -3.91
N MET A 26 15.32 12.95 -3.97
CA MET A 26 16.64 13.36 -3.48
C MET A 26 17.19 14.56 -4.25
N LEU A 27 17.04 14.59 -5.58
CA LEU A 27 17.45 15.72 -6.40
C LEU A 27 16.67 16.99 -6.06
N ALA A 28 15.35 16.88 -5.88
CA ALA A 28 14.49 18.00 -5.50
C ALA A 28 14.90 18.59 -4.14
N LEU A 29 15.07 17.74 -3.12
CA LEU A 29 15.52 18.16 -1.79
C LEU A 29 16.93 18.78 -1.83
N ALA A 30 17.86 18.20 -2.60
CA ALA A 30 19.20 18.74 -2.78
C ALA A 30 19.19 20.12 -3.46
N SER A 31 18.20 20.36 -4.34
CA SER A 31 17.97 21.64 -5.03
C SER A 31 17.15 22.64 -4.22
N GLY A 32 16.83 22.34 -2.94
CA GLY A 32 16.08 23.23 -2.05
C GLY A 32 14.59 23.36 -2.40
N LYS A 33 13.99 22.32 -2.99
CA LYS A 33 12.58 22.31 -3.40
C LYS A 33 11.71 21.54 -2.42
N HIS A 34 10.48 21.99 -2.22
CA HIS A 34 9.43 21.21 -1.56
C HIS A 34 9.11 19.98 -2.40
N VAL A 35 8.73 18.88 -1.74
CA VAL A 35 8.50 17.61 -2.42
C VAL A 35 7.14 17.01 -2.03
N TYR A 36 6.32 16.73 -3.02
CA TYR A 36 5.22 15.78 -2.93
C TYR A 36 5.57 14.57 -3.80
N VAL A 37 5.58 13.39 -3.23
CA VAL A 37 5.89 12.15 -3.96
C VAL A 37 4.78 11.13 -3.76
N GLU A 38 4.34 10.51 -4.86
CA GLU A 38 3.35 9.43 -4.80
C GLU A 38 3.90 8.20 -4.05
N LYS A 39 2.97 7.41 -3.53
CA LYS A 39 3.28 6.12 -2.89
C LYS A 39 3.63 5.06 -3.97
N PRO A 40 4.49 4.08 -3.65
CA PRO A 40 5.33 3.97 -2.45
C PRO A 40 6.46 5.00 -2.45
N LEU A 41 6.87 5.44 -1.28
CA LEU A 41 7.90 6.47 -1.11
C LEU A 41 9.21 6.13 -1.83
N ALA A 42 9.62 4.88 -1.72
CA ALA A 42 10.87 4.36 -2.27
C ALA A 42 10.75 2.83 -2.44
N ARG A 43 11.70 2.21 -3.15
CA ARG A 43 11.68 0.76 -3.42
C ARG A 43 12.41 -0.06 -2.37
N THR A 44 13.32 0.53 -1.63
CA THR A 44 14.10 -0.17 -0.61
C THR A 44 14.03 0.55 0.72
N PHE A 45 14.25 -0.21 1.80
CA PHE A 45 14.38 0.36 3.14
C PHE A 45 15.48 1.41 3.19
N TYR A 46 16.62 1.16 2.56
CA TYR A 46 17.75 2.08 2.53
C TYR A 46 17.43 3.41 1.83
N GLU A 47 16.73 3.36 0.71
CA GLU A 47 16.24 4.57 0.01
C GLU A 47 15.28 5.38 0.90
N ALA A 48 14.33 4.71 1.56
CA ALA A 48 13.38 5.36 2.46
C ALA A 48 14.09 6.03 3.64
N GLU A 49 15.09 5.36 4.24
CA GLU A 49 15.90 5.92 5.31
C GLU A 49 16.70 7.15 4.85
N LEU A 50 17.33 7.09 3.67
CA LEU A 50 18.05 8.23 3.11
C LEU A 50 17.13 9.43 2.85
N LEU A 51 15.91 9.20 2.35
CA LEU A 51 14.92 10.28 2.16
C LEU A 51 14.48 10.87 3.50
N MET A 52 14.23 10.05 4.50
CA MET A 52 13.91 10.52 5.84
C MET A 52 15.04 11.40 6.40
N GLN A 53 16.29 10.94 6.31
CA GLN A 53 17.46 11.70 6.74
C GLN A 53 17.62 13.01 5.97
N ALA A 54 17.35 13.01 4.66
CA ALA A 54 17.42 14.20 3.83
C ALA A 54 16.33 15.23 4.20
N ALA A 55 15.12 14.78 4.51
CA ALA A 55 14.02 15.63 4.98
C ALA A 55 14.34 16.24 6.36
N LEU A 56 14.77 15.43 7.32
CA LEU A 56 15.14 15.88 8.66
C LEU A 56 16.24 16.95 8.67
N LYS A 57 17.19 16.87 7.74
CA LYS A 57 18.25 17.88 7.56
C LYS A 57 17.76 19.18 6.91
N ARG A 58 16.52 19.21 6.43
CA ARG A 58 15.93 20.36 5.71
C ARG A 58 14.54 20.72 6.26
N PRO A 59 14.43 21.09 7.55
CA PRO A 59 13.14 21.32 8.21
C PRO A 59 12.35 22.51 7.62
N ASN A 60 13.00 23.32 6.81
CA ASN A 60 12.40 24.42 6.06
C ASN A 60 11.71 24.00 4.76
N LEU A 61 11.88 22.76 4.33
CA LEU A 61 11.22 22.22 3.16
C LEU A 61 10.01 21.36 3.57
N ALA A 62 8.87 21.59 2.94
CA ALA A 62 7.71 20.72 3.08
C ALA A 62 7.94 19.44 2.28
N THR A 63 7.70 18.30 2.93
CA THR A 63 7.76 16.97 2.32
C THR A 63 6.47 16.22 2.61
N GLN A 64 5.90 15.59 1.59
CA GLN A 64 4.64 14.86 1.69
C GLN A 64 4.68 13.59 0.85
N VAL A 65 4.26 12.46 1.42
CA VAL A 65 3.95 11.24 0.67
C VAL A 65 2.49 11.24 0.27
N GLY A 66 2.21 10.87 -0.97
CA GLY A 66 0.89 10.88 -1.58
C GLY A 66 0.03 9.69 -1.16
N ASN A 67 -0.23 9.50 0.13
CA ASN A 67 -1.14 8.49 0.62
C ASN A 67 -2.51 9.12 0.93
N GLN A 68 -3.42 9.09 -0.05
CA GLN A 68 -4.73 9.74 0.03
C GLN A 68 -5.59 9.24 1.21
N GLY A 69 -5.40 7.99 1.67
CA GLY A 69 -6.11 7.42 2.80
C GLY A 69 -6.02 8.25 4.09
N HIS A 70 -4.93 9.00 4.26
CA HIS A 70 -4.74 9.93 5.37
C HIS A 70 -5.72 11.11 5.41
N SER A 71 -6.39 11.42 4.31
CA SER A 71 -7.33 12.53 4.20
C SER A 71 -8.78 12.07 4.06
N GLU A 72 -9.05 10.77 4.18
CA GLU A 72 -10.35 10.18 3.93
C GLU A 72 -11.05 9.70 5.22
N ALA A 73 -12.33 9.33 5.11
CA ALA A 73 -13.19 9.03 6.25
C ALA A 73 -12.65 7.89 7.16
N ASN A 74 -11.94 6.92 6.61
CA ASN A 74 -11.34 5.82 7.39
C ASN A 74 -10.32 6.32 8.41
N TYR A 75 -9.53 7.33 8.08
CA TYR A 75 -8.52 7.90 8.97
C TYR A 75 -9.19 8.50 10.21
N PHE A 76 -10.18 9.35 10.00
CA PHE A 76 -10.90 10.01 11.10
C PHE A 76 -11.71 9.02 11.92
N GLN A 77 -12.31 8.01 11.28
CA GLN A 77 -13.02 6.96 11.98
C GLN A 77 -12.08 6.12 12.86
N PHE A 78 -10.96 5.67 12.29
CA PHE A 78 -10.02 4.83 13.03
C PHE A 78 -9.52 5.57 14.27
N LYS A 79 -9.11 6.83 14.07
CA LYS A 79 -8.68 7.69 15.18
C LYS A 79 -9.78 7.85 16.24
N ALA A 80 -10.99 8.21 15.84
CA ALA A 80 -12.10 8.39 16.79
C ALA A 80 -12.43 7.09 17.55
N TRP A 81 -12.35 5.93 16.90
CA TRP A 81 -12.59 4.65 17.53
C TRP A 81 -11.45 4.20 18.46
N MET A 82 -10.21 4.55 18.16
CA MET A 82 -9.08 4.37 19.09
C MET A 82 -9.25 5.27 20.32
N ASP A 83 -9.50 6.57 20.12
CA ASP A 83 -9.67 7.54 21.21
C ASP A 83 -10.83 7.17 22.14
N ALA A 84 -11.90 6.59 21.60
CA ALA A 84 -13.06 6.10 22.36
C ALA A 84 -12.86 4.69 22.98
N GLY A 85 -11.72 4.04 22.75
CA GLY A 85 -11.45 2.70 23.25
C GLY A 85 -12.29 1.60 22.59
N ILE A 86 -12.85 1.85 21.40
CA ILE A 86 -13.57 0.84 20.60
C ILE A 86 -12.56 -0.11 19.95
N ILE A 87 -11.51 0.44 19.34
CA ILE A 87 -10.35 -0.33 18.86
C ILE A 87 -9.30 -0.32 19.96
N LYS A 88 -9.12 -1.45 20.62
CA LYS A 88 -8.13 -1.65 21.68
C LYS A 88 -7.67 -3.10 21.72
N ASP A 89 -6.55 -3.37 22.34
CA ASP A 89 -6.01 -4.72 22.51
C ASP A 89 -5.95 -5.51 21.19
N VAL A 90 -5.52 -4.83 20.11
CA VAL A 90 -5.35 -5.46 18.81
C VAL A 90 -4.17 -6.43 18.88
N THR A 91 -4.41 -7.69 18.58
CA THR A 91 -3.41 -8.77 18.63
C THR A 91 -3.02 -9.30 17.25
N ALA A 92 -3.91 -9.17 16.28
CA ALA A 92 -3.63 -9.59 14.90
C ALA A 92 -4.39 -8.73 13.88
N VAL A 93 -3.78 -8.60 12.71
CA VAL A 93 -4.40 -8.01 11.53
C VAL A 93 -4.10 -8.91 10.34
N THR A 94 -5.12 -9.23 9.55
CA THR A 94 -4.91 -9.77 8.21
C THR A 94 -5.25 -8.71 7.17
N ALA A 95 -4.41 -8.59 6.16
CA ALA A 95 -4.61 -7.68 5.05
C ALA A 95 -4.44 -8.43 3.73
N HIS A 96 -5.22 -8.08 2.73
CA HIS A 96 -5.17 -8.85 1.49
C HIS A 96 -5.48 -8.01 0.25
N MET A 97 -4.84 -8.43 -0.85
CA MET A 97 -5.07 -7.92 -2.19
C MET A 97 -5.22 -9.10 -3.15
N ASN A 98 -6.45 -9.42 -3.49
CA ASN A 98 -6.81 -10.55 -4.34
C ASN A 98 -7.27 -10.14 -5.75
N ASN A 99 -6.99 -8.92 -6.16
CA ASN A 99 -7.34 -8.43 -7.48
C ASN A 99 -6.19 -8.70 -8.46
N VAL A 100 -6.49 -9.29 -9.62
CA VAL A 100 -5.53 -9.58 -10.71
C VAL A 100 -4.90 -8.34 -11.34
N ARG A 101 -5.32 -7.16 -10.96
CA ARG A 101 -4.94 -5.90 -11.61
C ARG A 101 -3.43 -5.69 -11.75
N ARG A 102 -2.62 -6.37 -10.94
CA ARG A 102 -1.15 -6.26 -10.90
C ARG A 102 -0.42 -7.55 -11.28
N TRP A 103 -1.15 -8.60 -11.60
CA TRP A 103 -0.59 -9.85 -12.13
C TRP A 103 -1.14 -10.08 -13.53
N HIS A 104 -0.25 -10.05 -14.48
CA HIS A 104 -0.60 -10.08 -15.89
C HIS A 104 -0.74 -11.50 -16.44
N LYS A 105 -0.85 -12.50 -15.58
CA LYS A 105 -0.88 -13.93 -15.93
C LYS A 105 0.30 -14.34 -16.82
N TRP A 106 1.44 -13.73 -16.60
CA TRP A 106 2.64 -14.06 -17.32
C TRP A 106 3.15 -15.45 -16.95
N ASP A 107 3.88 -16.04 -17.87
CA ASP A 107 4.58 -17.30 -17.61
C ASP A 107 5.62 -17.07 -16.50
N THR A 108 5.40 -17.70 -15.35
CA THR A 108 6.33 -17.64 -14.22
C THR A 108 7.60 -18.45 -14.44
N ASN A 109 7.68 -19.24 -15.51
CA ASN A 109 8.87 -20.00 -15.88
C ASN A 109 9.78 -19.23 -16.83
N ILE A 110 9.82 -17.91 -16.73
CA ILE A 110 10.78 -17.13 -17.51
C ILE A 110 12.18 -17.26 -16.90
N TYR A 111 13.16 -17.40 -17.78
CA TYR A 111 14.58 -17.51 -17.42
C TYR A 111 15.42 -16.36 -17.97
N LYS A 112 14.77 -15.40 -18.61
CA LYS A 112 15.40 -14.19 -19.16
C LYS A 112 14.38 -13.06 -19.29
N LEU A 113 14.88 -11.85 -19.32
CA LEU A 113 14.05 -10.68 -19.61
C LEU A 113 13.41 -10.77 -21.01
N PRO A 114 12.26 -10.14 -21.25
CA PRO A 114 11.63 -10.06 -22.56
C PRO A 114 12.60 -9.50 -23.60
N SER A 115 12.52 -10.00 -24.83
CA SER A 115 13.31 -9.48 -25.95
C SER A 115 12.93 -8.04 -26.27
N GLY A 116 13.90 -7.28 -26.74
CA GLY A 116 13.68 -5.90 -27.19
C GLY A 116 12.61 -5.81 -28.28
N GLN A 117 11.84 -4.73 -28.23
CA GLN A 117 10.84 -4.35 -29.21
C GLN A 117 11.19 -2.96 -29.78
N GLN A 118 10.53 -2.61 -30.88
CA GLN A 118 10.68 -1.27 -31.44
C GLN A 118 10.18 -0.22 -30.45
N LEU A 119 11.04 0.74 -30.11
CA LEU A 119 10.68 1.85 -29.25
C LEU A 119 9.63 2.75 -29.91
N PRO A 120 8.52 3.11 -29.21
CA PRO A 120 7.59 4.13 -29.69
C PRO A 120 8.30 5.45 -29.98
N LYS A 121 7.89 6.14 -31.05
CA LYS A 121 8.59 7.35 -31.56
C LYS A 121 8.61 8.53 -30.60
N ASP A 122 7.63 8.58 -29.70
CA ASP A 122 7.37 9.64 -28.72
C ASP A 122 7.84 9.28 -27.31
N MET A 123 8.61 8.17 -27.17
CA MET A 123 9.12 7.70 -25.89
C MET A 123 10.63 7.90 -25.78
N ASP A 124 11.06 8.59 -24.73
CA ASP A 124 12.45 8.64 -24.29
C ASP A 124 12.70 7.52 -23.26
N TRP A 125 13.20 6.40 -23.75
CA TRP A 125 13.39 5.20 -22.95
C TRP A 125 14.50 5.33 -21.90
N ASP A 126 15.58 6.02 -22.22
CA ASP A 126 16.69 6.27 -21.28
C ASP A 126 16.23 7.15 -20.11
N THR A 127 15.44 8.18 -20.39
CA THR A 127 14.82 9.00 -19.35
C THR A 127 13.82 8.20 -18.52
N TRP A 128 13.06 7.30 -19.13
CA TRP A 128 12.12 6.44 -18.41
C TRP A 128 12.82 5.44 -17.48
N LEU A 129 13.90 4.82 -17.94
CA LEU A 129 14.72 3.90 -17.12
C LEU A 129 15.37 4.64 -15.94
N GLY A 130 15.85 5.84 -16.16
CA GLY A 130 16.46 6.65 -15.09
C GLY A 130 17.69 5.99 -14.48
N ALA A 131 17.61 5.62 -13.21
CA ALA A 131 18.71 5.07 -12.42
C ALA A 131 18.77 3.53 -12.37
N VAL A 132 17.84 2.83 -13.02
CA VAL A 132 17.85 1.36 -13.05
C VAL A 132 18.81 0.84 -14.11
N PRO A 133 19.26 -0.43 -14.03
CA PRO A 133 20.07 -1.05 -15.09
C PRO A 133 19.39 -0.96 -16.45
N TYR A 134 20.16 -0.88 -17.51
CA TYR A 134 19.62 -0.83 -18.86
C TYR A 134 18.83 -2.10 -19.21
N HIS A 135 17.65 -1.90 -19.74
CA HIS A 135 16.79 -2.90 -20.36
C HIS A 135 16.46 -2.48 -21.79
N GLU A 136 16.43 -3.41 -22.72
CA GLU A 136 15.80 -3.15 -24.01
C GLU A 136 14.32 -2.87 -23.81
N TYR A 137 13.76 -1.94 -24.57
CA TYR A 137 12.33 -1.63 -24.46
C TYR A 137 11.48 -2.87 -24.75
N ASN A 138 10.48 -3.09 -23.92
CA ASN A 138 9.41 -4.04 -24.16
C ASN A 138 8.11 -3.50 -23.56
N GLU A 139 6.98 -3.69 -24.25
CA GLU A 139 5.67 -3.21 -23.80
C GLU A 139 5.25 -3.76 -22.42
N LYS A 140 5.78 -4.91 -22.00
CA LYS A 140 5.56 -5.49 -20.68
C LYS A 140 6.13 -4.65 -19.53
N TYR A 141 6.95 -3.66 -19.82
CA TYR A 141 7.46 -2.71 -18.83
C TYR A 141 6.65 -1.40 -18.77
N HIS A 142 5.65 -1.23 -19.67
CA HIS A 142 4.97 0.03 -19.87
C HIS A 142 3.50 -0.01 -19.40
N GLN A 143 2.83 1.14 -19.36
CA GLN A 143 1.40 1.30 -19.03
C GLN A 143 0.92 0.64 -17.73
N GLY A 144 1.75 0.66 -16.67
CA GLY A 144 1.40 0.11 -15.37
C GLY A 144 1.89 -1.33 -15.15
N GLU A 145 2.33 -2.02 -16.21
CA GLU A 145 2.93 -3.34 -16.13
C GLU A 145 4.24 -3.35 -15.34
N TRP A 146 4.98 -2.25 -15.33
CA TRP A 146 6.23 -2.05 -14.59
C TRP A 146 6.10 -2.39 -13.10
N ARG A 147 4.92 -2.30 -12.51
CA ARG A 147 4.70 -2.56 -11.07
C ARG A 147 5.05 -3.97 -10.64
N CYS A 148 5.01 -4.91 -11.57
CA CYS A 148 5.30 -6.32 -11.29
C CYS A 148 6.79 -6.67 -11.40
N TRP A 149 7.60 -5.83 -12.04
CA TRP A 149 9.03 -6.10 -12.26
C TRP A 149 9.87 -5.58 -11.09
N TYR A 150 10.84 -6.39 -10.63
CA TYR A 150 11.71 -6.03 -9.50
C TYR A 150 12.48 -4.73 -9.73
N ASP A 151 12.92 -4.47 -10.97
CA ASP A 151 13.68 -3.27 -11.26
C ASP A 151 12.86 -1.98 -11.30
N PHE A 152 11.53 -2.08 -11.46
CA PHE A 152 10.69 -0.91 -11.70
C PHE A 152 9.64 -0.65 -10.62
N GLY A 153 9.12 -1.70 -9.99
CA GLY A 153 7.99 -1.59 -9.08
C GLY A 153 8.20 -2.30 -7.75
N MET A 154 7.12 -2.39 -6.98
CA MET A 154 7.08 -2.92 -5.62
C MET A 154 6.09 -4.06 -5.44
N GLY A 155 5.54 -4.61 -6.52
CA GLY A 155 4.53 -5.66 -6.48
C GLY A 155 3.24 -5.26 -5.77
N ALA A 156 2.46 -6.25 -5.37
CA ALA A 156 1.15 -6.00 -4.75
C ALA A 156 1.25 -5.36 -3.37
N LEU A 157 2.20 -5.79 -2.55
CA LEU A 157 2.37 -5.23 -1.20
C LEU A 157 2.78 -3.75 -1.26
N GLY A 158 3.73 -3.37 -2.09
CA GLY A 158 4.16 -1.99 -2.22
C GLY A 158 3.09 -1.08 -2.84
N ASP A 159 2.35 -1.59 -3.85
CA ASP A 159 1.29 -0.81 -4.51
C ASP A 159 0.05 -0.65 -3.60
N TRP A 160 -0.37 -1.71 -2.90
CA TRP A 160 -1.63 -1.73 -2.15
C TRP A 160 -1.48 -1.77 -0.63
N GLY A 161 -0.38 -2.27 -0.11
CA GLY A 161 -0.15 -2.30 1.33
C GLY A 161 -0.18 -0.91 1.96
N ALA A 162 0.35 0.09 1.26
CA ALA A 162 0.31 1.49 1.67
C ALA A 162 -1.13 2.02 1.86
N HIS A 163 -2.11 1.52 1.09
CA HIS A 163 -3.50 1.92 1.23
C HIS A 163 -4.25 1.12 2.29
N ILE A 164 -3.97 -0.19 2.37
CA ILE A 164 -4.73 -1.10 3.22
C ILE A 164 -4.26 -1.04 4.67
N LEU A 165 -2.94 -0.91 4.89
CA LEU A 165 -2.32 -0.96 6.21
C LEU A 165 -2.00 0.42 6.81
N ASP A 166 -2.22 1.51 6.08
CA ASP A 166 -1.89 2.86 6.48
C ASP A 166 -2.38 3.22 7.89
N THR A 167 -3.70 3.21 8.11
CA THR A 167 -4.30 3.53 9.40
C THR A 167 -3.93 2.54 10.50
N VAL A 168 -3.74 1.28 10.15
CA VAL A 168 -3.25 0.25 11.08
C VAL A 168 -1.84 0.58 11.53
N HIS A 169 -0.96 0.92 10.59
CA HIS A 169 0.44 1.23 10.89
C HIS A 169 0.57 2.45 11.79
N GLU A 170 -0.15 3.52 11.48
CA GLU A 170 -0.09 4.77 12.23
C GLU A 170 -0.73 4.63 13.61
N PHE A 171 -2.01 4.27 13.69
CA PHE A 171 -2.74 4.32 14.95
C PHE A 171 -2.39 3.20 15.93
N LEU A 172 -1.85 2.09 15.46
CA LEU A 172 -1.26 1.09 16.34
C LEU A 172 0.20 1.38 16.67
N GLU A 173 0.77 2.50 16.20
CA GLU A 173 2.15 2.94 16.46
C GLU A 173 3.16 1.80 16.19
N LEU A 174 3.03 1.13 15.05
CA LEU A 174 3.73 -0.13 14.81
C LEU A 174 5.26 0.02 14.76
N GLY A 175 5.77 1.08 14.15
CA GLY A 175 7.20 1.24 13.89
C GLY A 175 7.72 0.17 12.92
N LEU A 176 8.87 -0.42 13.24
CA LEU A 176 9.46 -1.47 12.43
C LEU A 176 9.15 -2.86 13.01
N PRO A 177 8.86 -3.86 12.17
CA PRO A 177 8.73 -5.23 12.63
C PRO A 177 10.10 -5.76 13.09
N TYR A 178 10.10 -6.58 14.14
CA TYR A 178 11.32 -7.28 14.57
C TYR A 178 11.55 -8.60 13.83
N GLU A 179 10.52 -9.09 13.17
CA GLU A 179 10.56 -10.32 12.37
C GLU A 179 9.65 -10.19 11.14
N VAL A 180 10.17 -10.62 9.99
CA VAL A 180 9.43 -10.75 8.74
C VAL A 180 9.63 -12.17 8.22
N THR A 181 8.52 -12.91 8.02
CA THR A 181 8.56 -14.32 7.61
C THR A 181 7.72 -14.52 6.36
N LEU A 182 8.32 -15.10 5.32
CA LEU A 182 7.58 -15.59 4.16
C LEU A 182 6.93 -16.93 4.52
N LEU A 183 5.59 -16.96 4.55
CA LEU A 183 4.82 -18.16 4.89
C LEU A 183 4.40 -18.96 3.67
N HIS A 184 4.16 -18.28 2.56
CA HIS A 184 3.74 -18.88 1.30
C HIS A 184 4.20 -18.05 0.12
N GLU A 185 4.58 -18.72 -0.95
CA GLU A 185 4.93 -18.11 -2.22
C GLU A 185 4.60 -19.04 -3.38
N LYS A 186 4.08 -18.47 -4.47
CA LYS A 186 3.84 -19.19 -5.72
C LYS A 186 4.25 -18.33 -6.90
N GLY A 187 5.01 -18.93 -7.82
CA GLY A 187 5.46 -18.26 -9.04
C GLY A 187 6.68 -17.37 -8.84
N HIS A 188 7.55 -17.73 -7.90
CA HIS A 188 8.85 -17.06 -7.73
C HIS A 188 9.71 -17.15 -8.99
N ASN A 189 10.38 -16.05 -9.31
CA ASN A 189 11.41 -15.97 -10.35
C ASN A 189 12.32 -14.76 -10.08
N ASP A 190 13.40 -14.61 -10.85
CA ASP A 190 14.43 -13.59 -10.64
C ASP A 190 14.07 -12.20 -11.22
N TYR A 191 12.91 -12.04 -11.86
CA TYR A 191 12.62 -10.86 -12.67
C TYR A 191 11.41 -10.06 -12.17
N PHE A 192 10.36 -10.73 -11.70
CA PHE A 192 9.14 -10.08 -11.24
C PHE A 192 8.55 -10.73 -9.99
N PHE A 193 7.73 -9.97 -9.28
CA PHE A 193 7.12 -10.38 -8.03
C PHE A 193 6.25 -11.63 -8.19
N PRO A 194 6.22 -12.49 -7.16
CA PRO A 194 5.44 -13.72 -7.17
C PRO A 194 3.97 -13.51 -7.54
N TYR A 195 3.36 -14.53 -8.11
CA TYR A 195 1.94 -14.55 -8.41
C TYR A 195 1.07 -14.46 -7.16
N SER A 196 1.50 -15.09 -6.08
CA SER A 196 0.89 -14.96 -4.76
C SER A 196 1.92 -15.08 -3.66
N SER A 197 1.71 -14.37 -2.56
CA SER A 197 2.54 -14.47 -1.38
C SER A 197 1.74 -14.29 -0.09
N THR A 198 2.23 -14.91 1.00
CA THR A 198 1.77 -14.65 2.36
C THR A 198 2.97 -14.28 3.20
N ILE A 199 2.96 -13.07 3.78
CA ILE A 199 4.06 -12.53 4.55
C ILE A 199 3.55 -12.15 5.94
N LEU A 200 4.22 -12.66 6.96
CA LEU A 200 3.98 -12.33 8.36
C LEU A 200 4.97 -11.29 8.83
N PHE A 201 4.45 -10.21 9.42
CA PHE A 201 5.21 -9.16 10.10
C PHE A 201 4.88 -9.19 11.58
N ARG A 202 5.88 -9.29 12.46
CA ARG A 202 5.70 -9.28 13.90
C ARG A 202 6.20 -7.99 14.50
N PHE A 203 5.35 -7.37 15.29
CA PHE A 203 5.65 -6.11 15.97
C PHE A 203 5.67 -6.30 17.48
N PRO A 204 6.64 -5.66 18.16
CA PRO A 204 6.78 -5.80 19.61
C PRO A 204 5.63 -5.14 20.36
N GLN A 205 5.56 -5.38 21.64
CA GLN A 205 4.70 -4.60 22.54
C GLN A 205 5.06 -3.12 22.47
N ARG A 206 4.06 -2.27 22.35
CA ARG A 206 4.16 -0.80 22.41
C ARG A 206 3.48 -0.31 23.69
N LYS A 207 3.75 0.95 24.06
CA LYS A 207 3.18 1.55 25.27
C LYS A 207 1.65 1.45 25.27
N GLY A 208 1.09 0.68 26.20
CA GLY A 208 -0.37 0.48 26.32
C GLY A 208 -1.02 -0.41 25.26
N MET A 209 -0.22 -1.02 24.36
CA MET A 209 -0.72 -1.91 23.30
C MET A 209 0.04 -3.24 23.29
N PRO A 210 -0.65 -4.38 23.11
CA PRO A 210 -0.01 -5.69 23.07
C PRO A 210 0.89 -5.86 21.83
N PRO A 211 1.74 -6.90 21.78
CA PRO A 211 2.36 -7.33 20.53
C PRO A 211 1.29 -7.61 19.49
N VAL A 212 1.60 -7.38 18.21
CA VAL A 212 0.67 -7.60 17.11
C VAL A 212 1.34 -8.29 15.94
N ASP A 213 0.66 -9.27 15.36
CA ASP A 213 1.04 -9.94 14.14
C ASP A 213 0.20 -9.39 12.98
N ILE A 214 0.86 -8.97 11.91
CA ILE A 214 0.21 -8.56 10.67
C ILE A 214 0.54 -9.56 9.59
N THR A 215 -0.48 -10.17 8.99
CA THR A 215 -0.29 -11.10 7.89
C THR A 215 -0.86 -10.51 6.61
N TRP A 216 0.01 -10.30 5.64
CA TRP A 216 -0.33 -9.89 4.29
C TRP A 216 -0.58 -11.11 3.41
N TYR A 217 -1.65 -11.04 2.61
CA TYR A 217 -1.99 -12.03 1.59
C TYR A 217 -2.15 -11.34 0.24
N ASP A 218 -1.53 -11.86 -0.78
CA ASP A 218 -1.80 -11.45 -2.15
C ASP A 218 -1.94 -12.65 -3.09
N GLY A 219 -2.64 -12.44 -4.20
CA GLY A 219 -2.96 -13.47 -5.17
C GLY A 219 -4.45 -13.80 -5.21
N LEU A 220 -4.92 -14.29 -6.37
CA LEU A 220 -6.34 -14.57 -6.62
C LEU A 220 -6.95 -15.57 -5.64
N ASP A 221 -6.19 -16.62 -5.32
CA ASP A 221 -6.65 -17.77 -4.55
C ASP A 221 -5.98 -17.84 -3.16
N ASN A 222 -5.20 -16.81 -2.81
CA ASN A 222 -4.48 -16.73 -1.55
C ASN A 222 -5.14 -15.70 -0.63
N LEU A 223 -6.17 -16.12 0.09
CA LEU A 223 -6.99 -15.28 0.95
C LEU A 223 -6.73 -15.58 2.42
N PRO A 224 -6.90 -14.57 3.31
CA PRO A 224 -6.87 -14.81 4.75
C PRO A 224 -8.04 -15.70 5.19
N PRO A 225 -7.91 -16.38 6.33
CA PRO A 225 -9.05 -17.00 6.99
C PRO A 225 -10.17 -15.98 7.22
N ILE A 226 -11.40 -16.33 6.86
CA ILE A 226 -12.56 -15.48 7.03
C ILE A 226 -13.17 -15.74 8.41
N PRO A 227 -13.28 -14.73 9.30
CA PRO A 227 -13.92 -14.93 10.60
C PRO A 227 -15.42 -15.19 10.47
N ALA A 228 -15.98 -15.91 11.44
CA ALA A 228 -17.41 -16.13 11.52
C ALA A 228 -18.17 -14.80 11.55
N GLY A 229 -19.27 -14.72 10.83
CA GLY A 229 -20.07 -13.50 10.76
C GLY A 229 -19.47 -12.36 9.93
N TYR A 230 -18.44 -12.63 9.13
CA TYR A 230 -17.89 -11.64 8.21
C TYR A 230 -18.98 -11.04 7.30
N GLY A 231 -20.01 -11.84 6.99
CA GLY A 231 -21.15 -11.45 6.17
C GLY A 231 -20.76 -11.25 4.71
N VAL A 232 -21.62 -11.77 3.84
CA VAL A 232 -21.56 -11.53 2.38
C VAL A 232 -22.64 -10.54 1.99
N SER A 233 -23.35 -10.00 2.97
CA SER A 233 -24.51 -9.16 2.75
C SER A 233 -24.11 -7.73 2.50
N GLY A 234 -24.46 -7.29 1.32
CA GLY A 234 -24.48 -5.88 0.97
C GLY A 234 -23.15 -5.35 0.51
N LEU A 235 -23.22 -4.66 -0.56
CA LEU A 235 -22.21 -3.74 -1.07
C LEU A 235 -21.70 -2.91 0.11
N ASP A 236 -20.41 -2.99 0.42
CA ASP A 236 -19.80 -1.99 1.28
C ASP A 236 -20.05 -0.63 0.60
N PRO A 237 -20.84 0.27 1.19
CA PRO A 237 -21.18 1.54 0.55
C PRO A 237 -19.96 2.43 0.29
N ASN A 238 -18.79 2.05 0.85
CA ASN A 238 -17.55 2.79 0.73
C ASN A 238 -16.60 2.23 -0.33
N ILE A 239 -16.97 1.13 -1.02
CA ILE A 239 -16.19 0.63 -2.16
C ILE A 239 -16.72 1.28 -3.42
N PRO A 240 -15.87 1.99 -4.19
CA PRO A 240 -16.29 2.55 -5.47
C PRO A 240 -16.90 1.47 -6.39
N THR A 241 -18.10 1.69 -6.85
CA THR A 241 -18.90 0.77 -7.68
C THR A 241 -18.24 0.37 -9.01
N THR A 242 -17.22 1.08 -9.44
CA THR A 242 -16.49 0.81 -10.68
C THR A 242 -15.73 -0.52 -10.70
N ASN A 243 -15.57 -1.19 -9.55
CA ASN A 243 -14.91 -2.49 -9.44
C ASN A 243 -15.89 -3.62 -9.04
N GLN A 244 -17.18 -3.36 -9.01
CA GLN A 244 -18.21 -4.31 -8.58
C GLN A 244 -18.88 -5.06 -9.73
N GLY A 245 -18.26 -5.13 -10.90
CA GLY A 245 -18.76 -5.98 -11.99
C GLY A 245 -18.77 -7.44 -11.54
N ASP A 246 -19.95 -8.08 -11.60
CA ASP A 246 -20.25 -9.52 -11.52
C ASP A 246 -19.30 -10.40 -10.68
N VAL A 247 -18.95 -9.95 -9.48
CA VAL A 247 -18.16 -10.76 -8.55
C VAL A 247 -19.13 -11.66 -7.79
N PRO A 248 -19.00 -13.00 -7.89
CA PRO A 248 -19.79 -13.91 -7.08
C PRO A 248 -19.66 -13.55 -5.59
N ALA A 249 -20.76 -13.64 -4.86
CA ALA A 249 -20.89 -13.30 -3.44
C ALA A 249 -19.88 -13.98 -2.47
N ALA A 250 -19.00 -14.82 -2.98
CA ALA A 250 -17.98 -15.56 -2.24
C ALA A 250 -16.58 -14.92 -2.29
N LYS A 251 -16.36 -13.79 -2.96
CA LYS A 251 -15.03 -13.16 -3.01
C LYS A 251 -14.91 -12.05 -1.98
N LEU A 252 -13.92 -12.17 -1.11
CA LEU A 252 -13.45 -11.08 -0.28
C LEU A 252 -13.02 -9.90 -1.17
N ASN A 253 -13.53 -8.72 -0.88
CA ASN A 253 -12.97 -7.50 -1.48
C ASN A 253 -11.61 -7.21 -0.85
N PRO A 254 -10.64 -6.63 -1.60
CA PRO A 254 -9.36 -6.22 -1.02
C PRO A 254 -9.55 -5.37 0.23
N GLY A 255 -8.79 -5.66 1.27
CA GLY A 255 -8.93 -4.95 2.53
C GLY A 255 -8.20 -5.61 3.70
N LYS A 256 -8.72 -5.37 4.89
CA LYS A 256 -8.14 -5.82 6.16
C LYS A 256 -9.19 -6.34 7.12
N ILE A 257 -8.75 -7.21 8.03
CA ILE A 257 -9.52 -7.66 9.19
C ILE A 257 -8.66 -7.42 10.42
N ILE A 258 -9.21 -6.74 11.41
CA ILE A 258 -8.52 -6.39 12.66
C ILE A 258 -9.15 -7.21 13.79
N TYR A 259 -8.31 -7.95 14.49
CA TYR A 259 -8.73 -8.81 15.58
C TYR A 259 -8.33 -8.21 16.93
N THR A 260 -9.30 -8.01 17.80
CA THR A 260 -9.08 -7.63 19.18
C THR A 260 -9.59 -8.72 20.11
N LYS A 261 -9.42 -8.54 21.42
CA LYS A 261 -9.96 -9.47 22.39
C LYS A 261 -11.48 -9.58 22.34
N ASP A 262 -12.18 -8.48 22.11
CA ASP A 262 -13.64 -8.39 22.28
C ASP A 262 -14.40 -8.17 20.96
N LEU A 263 -13.74 -7.55 19.98
CA LEU A 263 -14.35 -7.16 18.71
C LEU A 263 -13.48 -7.57 17.52
N THR A 264 -14.11 -7.75 16.39
CA THR A 264 -13.45 -7.93 15.11
C THR A 264 -13.97 -6.88 14.13
N PHE A 265 -13.06 -6.30 13.34
CA PHE A 265 -13.40 -5.27 12.38
C PHE A 265 -13.00 -5.70 10.99
N LYS A 266 -13.80 -5.36 10.00
CA LYS A 266 -13.45 -5.44 8.58
C LYS A 266 -13.37 -4.06 7.98
N GLY A 267 -12.41 -3.84 7.09
CA GLY A 267 -12.26 -2.61 6.32
C GLY A 267 -11.80 -2.92 4.90
N GLY A 268 -12.15 -2.05 3.97
CA GLY A 268 -11.71 -2.17 2.59
C GLY A 268 -10.31 -1.59 2.35
N SER A 269 -10.02 -1.40 1.09
CA SER A 269 -8.85 -0.65 0.61
C SER A 269 -9.12 0.86 0.58
N HIS A 270 -8.08 1.66 0.38
CA HIS A 270 -8.15 3.11 0.33
C HIS A 270 -8.87 3.71 1.55
N GLY A 271 -9.71 4.70 1.36
CA GLY A 271 -10.45 5.41 2.39
C GLY A 271 -11.65 4.69 3.00
N SER A 272 -11.85 3.40 2.72
CA SER A 272 -12.99 2.63 3.22
C SER A 272 -13.00 2.54 4.74
N THR A 273 -14.12 2.93 5.36
CA THR A 273 -14.32 2.85 6.80
C THR A 273 -14.39 1.41 7.31
N LEU A 274 -14.19 1.24 8.62
CA LEU A 274 -14.31 -0.04 9.30
C LEU A 274 -15.77 -0.35 9.63
N SER A 275 -16.09 -1.65 9.64
CA SER A 275 -17.34 -2.19 10.17
C SER A 275 -17.04 -3.22 11.23
N ILE A 276 -17.82 -3.24 12.30
CA ILE A 276 -17.75 -4.28 13.34
C ILE A 276 -18.46 -5.54 12.80
N ILE A 277 -17.86 -6.69 13.02
CA ILE A 277 -18.43 -8.00 12.67
C ILE A 277 -18.46 -8.91 13.88
N PRO A 278 -19.47 -9.81 14.00
CA PRO A 278 -20.66 -9.93 13.15
C PRO A 278 -21.65 -8.75 13.29
N GLU A 279 -22.67 -8.70 12.44
CA GLU A 279 -23.66 -7.59 12.42
C GLU A 279 -24.41 -7.43 13.75
N GLU A 280 -24.69 -8.53 14.45
CA GLU A 280 -25.32 -8.50 15.78
C GLU A 280 -24.45 -7.69 16.75
N LYS A 281 -23.14 -7.88 16.70
CA LYS A 281 -22.20 -7.13 17.54
C LYS A 281 -22.13 -5.66 17.17
N ALA A 282 -22.23 -5.36 15.87
CA ALA A 282 -22.30 -3.97 15.40
C ALA A 282 -23.56 -3.26 15.96
N LYS A 283 -24.71 -3.94 15.98
CA LYS A 283 -25.96 -3.40 16.57
C LYS A 283 -25.83 -3.14 18.07
N GLU A 284 -25.21 -4.06 18.83
CA GLU A 284 -24.97 -3.88 20.27
C GLU A 284 -24.06 -2.66 20.57
N MET A 285 -23.17 -2.35 19.64
CA MET A 285 -22.21 -1.26 19.81
C MET A 285 -22.70 0.08 19.28
N ALA A 286 -23.81 0.12 18.51
CA ALA A 286 -24.25 1.30 17.77
C ALA A 286 -24.32 2.58 18.63
N ASP A 287 -24.92 2.49 19.82
CA ASP A 287 -25.07 3.64 20.72
C ASP A 287 -23.76 4.09 21.42
N LYS A 288 -22.71 3.28 21.30
CA LYS A 288 -21.39 3.52 21.91
C LYS A 288 -20.40 4.11 20.92
N LEU A 289 -20.72 4.11 19.62
CA LEU A 289 -19.82 4.60 18.61
C LEU A 289 -19.77 6.14 18.62
N PRO A 290 -18.57 6.73 18.63
CA PRO A 290 -18.44 8.18 18.57
C PRO A 290 -18.85 8.73 17.20
N GLN A 291 -19.25 9.99 17.17
CA GLN A 291 -19.38 10.70 15.90
C GLN A 291 -18.02 10.82 15.22
N ILE A 292 -17.99 10.52 13.94
CA ILE A 292 -16.77 10.61 13.14
C ILE A 292 -16.62 12.06 12.69
N PRO A 293 -15.48 12.73 12.99
CA PRO A 293 -15.20 14.06 12.47
C PRO A 293 -15.24 14.05 10.94
N LYS A 294 -15.74 15.12 10.36
CA LYS A 294 -15.64 15.32 8.91
C LYS A 294 -14.18 15.61 8.54
N SER A 295 -13.78 15.15 7.37
CA SER A 295 -12.53 15.61 6.76
C SER A 295 -12.54 17.14 6.63
N PRO A 296 -11.40 17.81 6.87
CA PRO A 296 -11.26 19.24 6.64
C PRO A 296 -11.64 19.67 5.24
#